data_408b964313a5adeae2187d2fe135d5de
#
_entry.id   408b964313a5adeae2187d2fe135d5de
#
_cell.length_a   1.000
_cell.length_b   1.000
_cell.length_c   1.000
_cell.angle_alpha   90.00
_cell.angle_beta   90.00
_cell.angle_gamma   90.00
#
_symmetry.space_group_name_H-M   'P 1'
#
loop_
_entity.id
_entity.type
_entity.pdbx_description
1 polymer ?
#
loop_
_entity_poly.entity_id
_entity_poly.type
_entity_poly.pdbx_seq_one_letter_code
_entity_poly.pdbx_strand_id
1 'polypeptide(L)'
;MGLYRDMSFSDYLAVDAFSNSDMSLLARSPWHWKNRLPKVPTRAMLRGSLAHCAQLEPDVLDKRYVVVPEDAPRRPTDAQWNAAKSNESSAAAKAWWTDFTNNLAGREIVTAAEFDVTRMQLAALAAEPTISRMLATGFSECSVFWVDKETGVYCKARPDHVYPEDARSVTLIDLKSTVDESPDGFGRTAARMGYHRQAAHYSAGFRAATGLKVEGFVLAAVTSQPPVLAVPYILTEEIASQANDERRELLELYARCQRDDFWPPYGTGLQLLDFPAYAKRSNEVEVSFAD
;
A
#
# COMPACT_ATOMS: atom_id res chain seq x y z
N MET A 1 -7.53 -20.87 10.01
CA MET A 1 -7.79 -19.50 10.50
C MET A 1 -6.79 -19.23 11.62
N GLY A 2 -6.32 -17.99 11.75
CA GLY A 2 -5.34 -17.62 12.78
C GLY A 2 -4.26 -16.68 12.25
N LEU A 3 -3.20 -16.53 13.03
CA LEU A 3 -2.04 -15.70 12.74
C LEU A 3 -0.85 -16.59 12.34
N TYR A 4 -0.16 -16.21 11.26
CA TYR A 4 1.00 -16.90 10.69
C TYR A 4 2.15 -15.91 10.54
N ARG A 5 3.26 -16.14 11.23
CA ARG A 5 4.44 -15.26 11.20
C ARG A 5 5.42 -15.57 10.07
N ASP A 6 5.47 -16.85 9.66
CA ASP A 6 6.49 -17.34 8.72
C ASP A 6 5.92 -17.60 7.31
N MET A 7 4.70 -17.11 7.04
CA MET A 7 4.08 -17.28 5.72
C MET A 7 4.72 -16.32 4.71
N SER A 8 5.17 -16.84 3.58
CA SER A 8 5.69 -16.01 2.51
C SER A 8 4.60 -15.10 1.92
N PHE A 9 5.01 -13.95 1.34
CA PHE A 9 4.04 -13.06 0.69
C PHE A 9 3.36 -13.72 -0.51
N SER A 10 4.06 -14.58 -1.26
CA SER A 10 3.50 -15.37 -2.36
C SER A 10 2.42 -16.34 -1.87
N ASP A 11 2.66 -17.05 -0.75
CA ASP A 11 1.67 -17.96 -0.18
C ASP A 11 0.45 -17.19 0.35
N TYR A 12 0.68 -16.04 1.01
CA TYR A 12 -0.42 -15.16 1.43
C TYR A 12 -1.28 -14.69 0.24
N LEU A 13 -0.67 -14.32 -0.88
CA LEU A 13 -1.40 -13.91 -2.08
C LEU A 13 -2.19 -15.06 -2.69
N ALA A 14 -1.67 -16.29 -2.66
CA ALA A 14 -2.30 -17.49 -3.23
C ALA A 14 -3.58 -17.92 -2.48
N VAL A 15 -3.76 -17.51 -1.22
CA VAL A 15 -4.99 -17.81 -0.48
C VAL A 15 -6.15 -17.01 -1.06
N ASP A 16 -7.21 -17.68 -1.51
CA ASP A 16 -8.44 -17.03 -1.96
C ASP A 16 -9.27 -16.57 -0.74
N ALA A 17 -9.06 -15.33 -0.34
CA ALA A 17 -9.73 -14.67 0.77
C ALA A 17 -9.84 -13.17 0.49
N PHE A 18 -10.90 -12.55 0.99
CA PHE A 18 -11.19 -11.13 0.79
C PHE A 18 -10.18 -10.26 1.55
N SER A 19 -9.49 -9.40 0.82
CA SER A 19 -8.42 -8.54 1.32
C SER A 19 -8.81 -7.05 1.29
N ASN A 20 -7.97 -6.19 1.89
CA ASN A 20 -8.12 -4.73 1.75
C ASN A 20 -8.07 -4.27 0.27
N SER A 21 -7.29 -4.93 -0.58
CA SER A 21 -7.27 -4.62 -2.02
C SER A 21 -8.60 -4.94 -2.70
N ASP A 22 -9.26 -6.04 -2.29
CA ASP A 22 -10.61 -6.38 -2.76
C ASP A 22 -11.63 -5.37 -2.28
N MET A 23 -11.54 -4.94 -1.02
CA MET A 23 -12.37 -3.89 -0.44
C MET A 23 -12.27 -2.58 -1.21
N SER A 24 -11.06 -2.17 -1.59
CA SER A 24 -10.83 -0.94 -2.37
C SER A 24 -11.44 -1.01 -3.78
N LEU A 25 -11.41 -2.17 -4.42
CA LEU A 25 -12.04 -2.39 -5.72
C LEU A 25 -13.57 -2.41 -5.60
N LEU A 26 -14.09 -3.09 -4.58
CA LEU A 26 -15.51 -3.18 -4.31
C LEU A 26 -16.12 -1.82 -3.97
N ALA A 27 -15.40 -1.00 -3.19
CA ALA A 27 -15.78 0.38 -2.89
C ALA A 27 -15.90 1.24 -4.13
N ARG A 28 -15.18 0.93 -5.20
CA ARG A 28 -15.35 1.57 -6.49
C ARG A 28 -16.65 1.10 -7.18
N SER A 29 -16.84 -0.19 -7.35
CA SER A 29 -18.12 -0.86 -7.65
C SER A 29 -17.93 -2.39 -7.62
N PRO A 30 -19.00 -3.20 -7.39
CA PRO A 30 -18.96 -4.65 -7.53
C PRO A 30 -18.42 -5.11 -8.88
N TRP A 31 -18.80 -4.44 -9.95
CA TRP A 31 -18.32 -4.75 -11.30
C TRP A 31 -16.80 -4.66 -11.43
N HIS A 32 -16.16 -3.64 -10.83
CA HIS A 32 -14.72 -3.47 -10.85
C HIS A 32 -14.00 -4.59 -10.08
N TRP A 33 -14.61 -5.07 -9.01
CA TRP A 33 -14.06 -6.22 -8.29
C TRP A 33 -14.13 -7.50 -9.12
N LYS A 34 -15.29 -7.80 -9.72
CA LYS A 34 -15.49 -9.03 -10.52
C LYS A 34 -14.61 -9.07 -11.77
N ASN A 35 -14.44 -7.93 -12.43
CA ASN A 35 -13.71 -7.80 -13.69
C ASN A 35 -12.28 -7.25 -13.50
N ARG A 36 -11.70 -7.42 -12.30
CA ARG A 36 -10.34 -6.96 -12.03
C ARG A 36 -9.32 -7.69 -12.89
N LEU A 37 -8.38 -6.94 -13.42
CA LEU A 37 -7.22 -7.47 -14.11
C LEU A 37 -6.07 -7.64 -13.12
N PRO A 38 -5.12 -8.55 -13.40
CA PRO A 38 -3.88 -8.64 -12.66
C PRO A 38 -3.19 -7.26 -12.61
N LYS A 39 -2.73 -6.85 -11.42
CA LYS A 39 -2.00 -5.59 -11.27
C LYS A 39 -0.64 -5.70 -11.98
N VAL A 40 -0.37 -4.76 -12.87
CA VAL A 40 0.97 -4.56 -13.41
C VAL A 40 1.75 -3.71 -12.41
N PRO A 41 2.88 -4.20 -11.85
CA PRO A 41 3.68 -3.43 -10.93
C PRO A 41 4.18 -2.13 -11.56
N THR A 42 3.99 -1.02 -10.86
CA THR A 42 4.54 0.28 -11.29
C THR A 42 5.88 0.54 -10.59
N ARG A 43 6.68 1.47 -11.14
CA ARG A 43 7.95 1.87 -10.50
C ARG A 43 7.73 2.46 -9.10
N ALA A 44 6.62 3.14 -8.87
CA ALA A 44 6.24 3.65 -7.55
C ALA A 44 5.94 2.50 -6.57
N MET A 45 5.26 1.44 -7.03
CA MET A 45 5.01 0.24 -6.21
C MET A 45 6.32 -0.47 -5.87
N LEU A 46 7.24 -0.61 -6.83
CA LEU A 46 8.56 -1.20 -6.58
C LEU A 46 9.32 -0.44 -5.49
N ARG A 47 9.35 0.90 -5.57
CA ARG A 47 10.00 1.73 -4.54
C ARG A 47 9.36 1.57 -3.16
N GLY A 48 8.02 1.51 -3.10
CA GLY A 48 7.32 1.21 -1.86
C GLY A 48 7.70 -0.16 -1.30
N SER A 49 7.68 -1.20 -2.13
CA SER A 49 8.06 -2.56 -1.74
C SER A 49 9.53 -2.67 -1.30
N LEU A 50 10.44 -1.92 -1.94
CA LEU A 50 11.85 -1.84 -1.54
C LEU A 50 11.99 -1.24 -0.14
N ALA A 51 11.33 -0.11 0.14
CA ALA A 51 11.37 0.54 1.45
C ALA A 51 10.76 -0.37 2.55
N HIS A 52 9.65 -1.04 2.29
CA HIS A 52 9.05 -2.03 3.18
C HIS A 52 10.01 -3.18 3.47
N CYS A 53 10.56 -3.81 2.42
CA CYS A 53 11.49 -4.91 2.58
C CYS A 53 12.73 -4.49 3.38
N ALA A 54 13.32 -3.33 3.07
CA ALA A 54 14.50 -2.83 3.76
C ALA A 54 14.24 -2.56 5.26
N GLN A 55 13.03 -2.12 5.64
CA GLN A 55 12.67 -1.82 7.03
C GLN A 55 12.21 -3.06 7.79
N LEU A 56 11.42 -3.92 7.18
CA LEU A 56 10.68 -4.97 7.89
C LEU A 56 11.25 -6.37 7.68
N GLU A 57 11.97 -6.58 6.58
CA GLU A 57 12.56 -7.86 6.18
C GLU A 57 14.01 -7.70 5.69
N PRO A 58 14.93 -7.03 6.45
CA PRO A 58 16.28 -6.71 5.96
C PRO A 58 17.08 -7.95 5.53
N ASP A 59 16.86 -9.11 6.16
CA ASP A 59 17.57 -10.36 5.86
C ASP A 59 17.27 -10.95 4.47
N VAL A 60 16.22 -10.48 3.81
CA VAL A 60 15.85 -10.92 2.46
C VAL A 60 16.03 -9.83 1.40
N LEU A 61 16.50 -8.66 1.78
CA LEU A 61 16.68 -7.51 0.88
C LEU A 61 17.55 -7.88 -0.33
N ASP A 62 18.72 -8.42 -0.13
CA ASP A 62 19.67 -8.82 -1.18
C ASP A 62 19.19 -10.02 -2.01
N LYS A 63 18.23 -10.79 -1.48
CA LYS A 63 17.59 -11.90 -2.19
C LYS A 63 16.49 -11.43 -3.13
N ARG A 64 15.87 -10.28 -2.83
CA ARG A 64 14.76 -9.72 -3.60
C ARG A 64 15.19 -8.62 -4.57
N TYR A 65 16.23 -7.87 -4.23
CA TYR A 65 16.65 -6.69 -5.00
C TYR A 65 18.13 -6.76 -5.35
N VAL A 66 18.47 -6.12 -6.47
CA VAL A 66 19.85 -5.88 -6.87
C VAL A 66 19.99 -4.44 -7.31
N VAL A 67 20.99 -3.76 -6.76
CA VAL A 67 21.30 -2.37 -7.13
C VAL A 67 22.14 -2.38 -8.41
N VAL A 68 21.75 -1.55 -9.38
CA VAL A 68 22.57 -1.33 -10.57
C VAL A 68 23.88 -0.67 -10.15
N PRO A 69 25.05 -1.23 -10.49
CA PRO A 69 26.35 -0.63 -10.20
C PRO A 69 26.45 0.81 -10.77
N GLU A 70 27.21 1.67 -10.09
CA GLU A 70 27.38 3.06 -10.51
C GLU A 70 28.13 3.19 -11.85
N ASP A 71 29.03 2.25 -12.15
CA ASP A 71 29.80 2.16 -13.39
C ASP A 71 29.04 1.44 -14.52
N ALA A 72 27.80 1.03 -14.28
CA ALA A 72 26.99 0.39 -15.31
C ALA A 72 26.76 1.30 -16.52
N PRO A 73 26.89 0.77 -17.74
CA PRO A 73 26.60 1.56 -18.92
C PRO A 73 25.13 1.98 -18.93
N ARG A 74 24.83 3.13 -19.52
CA ARG A 74 23.45 3.59 -19.67
C ARG A 74 22.61 2.50 -20.33
N ARG A 75 21.46 2.19 -19.70
CA ARG A 75 20.53 1.19 -20.25
C ARG A 75 20.04 1.61 -21.63
N PRO A 76 20.18 0.74 -22.65
CA PRO A 76 19.65 1.02 -23.97
C PRO A 76 18.14 1.25 -23.95
N THR A 77 17.65 2.19 -24.75
CA THR A 77 16.22 2.38 -24.99
C THR A 77 15.65 1.23 -25.82
N ASP A 78 14.33 1.05 -25.83
CA ASP A 78 13.69 0.00 -26.64
C ASP A 78 14.03 0.12 -28.13
N ALA A 79 14.13 1.35 -28.66
CA ALA A 79 14.57 1.61 -30.03
C ALA A 79 16.02 1.16 -30.26
N GLN A 80 16.91 1.39 -29.30
CA GLN A 80 18.28 0.91 -29.36
C GLN A 80 18.39 -0.59 -29.24
N TRP A 81 17.59 -1.23 -28.35
CA TRP A 81 17.54 -2.69 -28.24
C TRP A 81 17.16 -3.36 -29.56
N ASN A 82 16.14 -2.83 -30.24
CA ASN A 82 15.57 -3.39 -31.46
C ASN A 82 16.29 -2.95 -32.74
N ALA A 83 17.29 -2.07 -32.66
CA ALA A 83 18.02 -1.62 -33.82
C ALA A 83 18.84 -2.74 -34.48
N ALA A 84 18.66 -2.94 -35.77
CA ALA A 84 19.38 -3.96 -36.56
C ALA A 84 20.86 -3.72 -36.60
N LYS A 85 21.31 -2.45 -36.47
CA LYS A 85 22.72 -2.07 -36.42
C LYS A 85 22.97 -1.28 -35.15
N SER A 86 24.01 -1.61 -34.41
CA SER A 86 24.47 -0.90 -33.21
C SER A 86 25.90 -0.45 -33.44
N ASN A 87 26.26 0.78 -32.98
CA ASN A 87 27.64 1.13 -32.84
C ASN A 87 28.28 0.32 -31.69
N GLU A 88 29.61 0.34 -31.60
CA GLU A 88 30.37 -0.47 -30.63
C GLU A 88 29.95 -0.18 -29.18
N SER A 89 29.79 1.08 -28.79
CA SER A 89 29.33 1.48 -27.45
C SER A 89 27.90 0.95 -27.12
N SER A 90 26.99 1.02 -28.09
CA SER A 90 25.64 0.51 -27.93
C SER A 90 25.62 -1.02 -27.85
N ALA A 91 26.48 -1.70 -28.61
CA ALA A 91 26.62 -3.16 -28.57
C ALA A 91 27.20 -3.61 -27.21
N ALA A 92 28.22 -2.94 -26.71
CA ALA A 92 28.78 -3.22 -25.39
C ALA A 92 27.78 -2.99 -24.27
N ALA A 93 27.00 -1.90 -24.31
CA ALA A 93 25.94 -1.67 -23.33
C ALA A 93 24.85 -2.75 -23.38
N LYS A 94 24.42 -3.17 -24.58
CA LYS A 94 23.47 -4.29 -24.73
C LYS A 94 24.01 -5.59 -24.13
N ALA A 95 25.26 -5.93 -24.42
CA ALA A 95 25.89 -7.15 -23.91
C ALA A 95 25.94 -7.13 -22.38
N TRP A 96 26.38 -6.02 -21.79
CA TRP A 96 26.44 -5.84 -20.35
C TRP A 96 25.06 -6.02 -19.68
N TRP A 97 24.04 -5.30 -20.20
CA TRP A 97 22.70 -5.38 -19.66
C TRP A 97 22.06 -6.77 -19.85
N THR A 98 22.37 -7.46 -20.95
CA THR A 98 21.92 -8.85 -21.19
C THR A 98 22.52 -9.76 -20.12
N ASP A 99 23.82 -9.68 -19.91
CA ASP A 99 24.49 -10.49 -18.89
C ASP A 99 23.95 -10.17 -17.47
N PHE A 100 23.86 -8.88 -17.12
CA PHE A 100 23.32 -8.45 -15.84
C PHE A 100 21.90 -8.97 -15.59
N THR A 101 21.01 -8.89 -16.60
CA THR A 101 19.64 -9.36 -16.48
C THR A 101 19.54 -10.89 -16.44
N ASN A 102 20.41 -11.62 -17.11
CA ASN A 102 20.46 -13.08 -17.03
C ASN A 102 20.89 -13.58 -15.64
N ASN A 103 21.66 -12.77 -14.91
CA ASN A 103 22.17 -13.08 -13.57
C ASN A 103 21.27 -12.57 -12.43
N LEU A 104 20.06 -12.09 -12.73
CA LEU A 104 19.15 -11.57 -11.69
C LEU A 104 18.64 -12.64 -10.71
N ALA A 105 18.53 -13.88 -11.16
CA ALA A 105 17.99 -14.98 -10.35
C ALA A 105 16.61 -14.66 -9.72
N GLY A 106 15.75 -13.94 -10.44
CA GLY A 106 14.43 -13.50 -9.99
C GLY A 106 14.41 -12.21 -9.14
N ARG A 107 15.56 -11.59 -8.90
CA ARG A 107 15.64 -10.31 -8.17
C ARG A 107 15.15 -9.14 -9.02
N GLU A 108 14.59 -8.16 -8.34
CA GLU A 108 14.16 -6.91 -8.97
C GLU A 108 15.31 -5.90 -9.04
N ILE A 109 15.38 -5.17 -10.16
CA ILE A 109 16.43 -4.18 -10.39
C ILE A 109 16.02 -2.85 -9.79
N VAL A 110 16.89 -2.28 -8.94
CA VAL A 110 16.76 -0.94 -8.37
C VAL A 110 17.98 -0.10 -8.74
N THR A 111 17.80 1.20 -8.93
CA THR A 111 18.90 2.14 -9.18
C THR A 111 19.57 2.53 -7.85
N ALA A 112 20.83 2.97 -7.91
CA ALA A 112 21.52 3.53 -6.75
C ALA A 112 20.73 4.68 -6.12
N ALA A 113 20.18 5.59 -6.92
CA ALA A 113 19.36 6.70 -6.43
C ALA A 113 18.09 6.24 -5.67
N GLU A 114 17.41 5.18 -6.14
CA GLU A 114 16.26 4.63 -5.41
C GLU A 114 16.66 3.98 -4.10
N PHE A 115 17.79 3.30 -4.10
CA PHE A 115 18.34 2.71 -2.88
C PHE A 115 18.80 3.78 -1.88
N ASP A 116 19.37 4.90 -2.36
CA ASP A 116 19.73 6.05 -1.52
C ASP A 116 18.50 6.69 -0.86
N VAL A 117 17.42 6.89 -1.61
CA VAL A 117 16.15 7.37 -1.04
C VAL A 117 15.64 6.39 0.01
N THR A 118 15.71 5.07 -0.25
CA THR A 118 15.34 4.06 0.73
C THR A 118 16.17 4.18 2.01
N ARG A 119 17.49 4.37 1.92
CA ARG A 119 18.36 4.60 3.09
C ARG A 119 17.96 5.85 3.87
N MET A 120 17.59 6.94 3.17
CA MET A 120 17.07 8.16 3.82
C MET A 120 15.75 7.88 4.53
N GLN A 121 14.85 7.09 3.95
CA GLN A 121 13.59 6.68 4.57
C GLN A 121 13.82 5.86 5.84
N LEU A 122 14.74 4.89 5.82
CA LEU A 122 15.12 4.13 7.01
C LEU A 122 15.67 5.04 8.12
N ALA A 123 16.53 5.98 7.76
CA ALA A 123 17.08 6.96 8.70
C ALA A 123 15.99 7.86 9.31
N ALA A 124 15.02 8.30 8.50
CA ALA A 124 13.90 9.12 8.98
C ALA A 124 12.97 8.33 9.92
N LEU A 125 12.67 7.07 9.61
CA LEU A 125 11.88 6.20 10.48
C LEU A 125 12.60 5.93 11.81
N ALA A 126 13.92 5.73 11.77
CA ALA A 126 14.74 5.54 12.96
C ALA A 126 14.90 6.82 13.81
N ALA A 127 14.86 7.99 13.18
CA ALA A 127 14.97 9.28 13.86
C ALA A 127 13.66 9.74 14.52
N GLU A 128 12.50 9.23 14.06
CA GLU A 128 11.21 9.53 14.68
C GLU A 128 11.02 8.65 15.94
N PRO A 129 10.97 9.23 17.15
CA PRO A 129 11.06 8.45 18.40
C PRO A 129 9.91 7.45 18.59
N THR A 130 8.70 7.80 18.17
CA THR A 130 7.52 6.93 18.33
C THR A 130 7.60 5.71 17.40
N ILE A 131 7.90 5.95 16.13
CA ILE A 131 8.04 4.89 15.12
C ILE A 131 9.22 3.99 15.48
N SER A 132 10.37 4.58 15.79
CA SER A 132 11.59 3.84 16.15
C SER A 132 11.37 2.91 17.35
N ARG A 133 10.73 3.42 18.41
CA ARG A 133 10.37 2.61 19.59
C ARG A 133 9.43 1.45 19.22
N MET A 134 8.41 1.72 18.42
CA MET A 134 7.42 0.72 18.05
C MET A 134 8.01 -0.37 17.14
N LEU A 135 8.86 0.00 16.19
CA LEU A 135 9.49 -0.97 15.29
C LEU A 135 10.62 -1.79 15.96
N ALA A 136 11.15 -1.34 17.12
CA ALA A 136 12.20 -2.05 17.85
C ALA A 136 11.71 -3.33 18.54
N THR A 137 10.42 -3.50 18.76
CA THR A 137 9.84 -4.65 19.46
C THR A 137 8.61 -5.18 18.73
N GLY A 138 8.34 -6.48 18.87
CA GLY A 138 7.21 -7.09 18.19
C GLY A 138 7.62 -7.96 17.01
N PHE A 139 6.83 -7.97 15.96
CA PHE A 139 7.10 -8.77 14.76
C PHE A 139 6.46 -8.15 13.51
N SER A 140 7.08 -8.39 12.36
CA SER A 140 6.67 -7.81 11.08
C SER A 140 6.05 -8.85 10.15
N GLU A 141 5.33 -8.38 9.13
CA GLU A 141 4.90 -9.15 7.96
C GLU A 141 4.10 -10.41 8.30
N CYS A 142 3.28 -10.35 9.34
CA CYS A 142 2.43 -11.49 9.69
C CYS A 142 1.16 -11.55 8.85
N SER A 143 0.72 -12.76 8.54
CA SER A 143 -0.52 -13.01 7.81
C SER A 143 -1.61 -13.43 8.77
N VAL A 144 -2.79 -12.83 8.68
CA VAL A 144 -3.97 -13.18 9.47
C VAL A 144 -5.13 -13.58 8.56
N PHE A 145 -5.84 -14.65 8.97
CA PHE A 145 -6.98 -15.17 8.24
C PHE A 145 -8.13 -15.43 9.23
N TRP A 146 -9.33 -14.97 8.87
CA TRP A 146 -10.51 -15.14 9.69
C TRP A 146 -11.78 -15.26 8.83
N VAL A 147 -12.85 -15.74 9.42
CA VAL A 147 -14.19 -15.61 8.86
C VAL A 147 -14.89 -14.46 9.57
N ASP A 148 -15.37 -13.50 8.80
CA ASP A 148 -16.22 -12.44 9.34
C ASP A 148 -17.53 -13.06 9.84
N LYS A 149 -17.82 -12.87 11.13
CA LYS A 149 -18.91 -13.60 11.82
C LYS A 149 -20.30 -13.21 11.32
N GLU A 150 -20.46 -11.99 10.84
CA GLU A 150 -21.76 -11.46 10.41
C GLU A 150 -22.08 -11.87 8.97
N THR A 151 -21.06 -11.82 8.09
CA THR A 151 -21.25 -12.07 6.67
C THR A 151 -20.83 -13.45 6.20
N GLY A 152 -20.07 -14.18 7.00
CA GLY A 152 -19.49 -15.48 6.63
C GLY A 152 -18.33 -15.35 5.62
N VAL A 153 -17.91 -14.16 5.26
CA VAL A 153 -16.82 -13.92 4.30
C VAL A 153 -15.49 -14.35 4.88
N TYR A 154 -14.76 -15.18 4.14
CA TYR A 154 -13.37 -15.51 4.49
C TYR A 154 -12.44 -14.37 4.10
N CYS A 155 -11.76 -13.82 5.09
CA CYS A 155 -10.98 -12.60 4.98
C CYS A 155 -9.50 -12.83 5.27
N LYS A 156 -8.65 -11.94 4.73
CA LYS A 156 -7.21 -11.93 5.02
C LYS A 156 -6.68 -10.51 5.17
N ALA A 157 -5.65 -10.37 6.00
CA ALA A 157 -4.86 -9.17 6.17
C ALA A 157 -3.39 -9.52 6.42
N ARG A 158 -2.49 -8.56 6.12
CA ARG A 158 -1.07 -8.69 6.41
C ARG A 158 -0.57 -7.35 6.96
N PRO A 159 -0.68 -7.14 8.28
CA PRO A 159 -0.08 -5.97 8.93
C PRO A 159 1.43 -5.93 8.70
N ASP A 160 1.96 -4.75 8.42
CA ASP A 160 3.38 -4.53 8.23
C ASP A 160 4.15 -4.82 9.52
N HIS A 161 3.65 -4.30 10.66
CA HIS A 161 4.26 -4.56 11.96
C HIS A 161 3.22 -4.59 13.07
N VAL A 162 3.49 -5.42 14.09
CA VAL A 162 2.66 -5.59 15.28
C VAL A 162 3.51 -5.24 16.50
N TYR A 163 3.17 -4.12 17.13
CA TYR A 163 3.80 -3.67 18.37
C TYR A 163 2.97 -4.14 19.58
N PRO A 164 3.57 -4.91 20.52
CA PRO A 164 2.89 -5.32 21.75
C PRO A 164 2.82 -4.14 22.73
N GLU A 165 1.60 -3.73 23.10
CA GLU A 165 1.41 -2.74 24.18
C GLU A 165 1.54 -3.43 25.55
N ASP A 166 0.92 -4.59 25.67
CA ASP A 166 0.98 -5.47 26.82
C ASP A 166 0.68 -6.94 26.45
N ALA A 167 0.43 -7.80 27.44
CA ALA A 167 0.13 -9.21 27.22
C ALA A 167 -1.23 -9.47 26.52
N ARG A 168 -2.11 -8.46 26.40
CA ARG A 168 -3.49 -8.60 25.90
C ARG A 168 -3.82 -7.63 24.78
N SER A 169 -2.92 -6.71 24.50
CA SER A 169 -3.18 -5.65 23.53
C SER A 169 -1.97 -5.32 22.64
N VAL A 170 -2.26 -4.85 21.44
CA VAL A 170 -1.28 -4.49 20.42
C VAL A 170 -1.67 -3.22 19.72
N THR A 171 -0.67 -2.54 19.14
CA THR A 171 -0.85 -1.52 18.09
C THR A 171 -0.34 -2.08 16.76
N LEU A 172 -1.15 -1.93 15.71
CA LEU A 172 -0.74 -2.26 14.35
C LEU A 172 -0.09 -1.05 13.70
N ILE A 173 0.98 -1.28 12.95
CA ILE A 173 1.70 -0.23 12.23
C ILE A 173 1.73 -0.60 10.76
N ASP A 174 1.54 0.40 9.90
CA ASP A 174 1.55 0.26 8.46
C ASP A 174 2.39 1.38 7.84
N LEU A 175 3.43 1.02 7.10
CA LEU A 175 4.36 1.96 6.48
C LEU A 175 3.77 2.52 5.19
N LYS A 176 3.78 3.83 5.03
CA LYS A 176 3.23 4.50 3.86
C LYS A 176 4.24 5.45 3.22
N SER A 177 4.72 5.11 2.03
CA SER A 177 5.47 6.05 1.22
C SER A 177 4.52 7.10 0.63
N THR A 178 4.82 8.37 0.83
CA THR A 178 4.01 9.50 0.33
C THR A 178 4.89 10.57 -0.31
N VAL A 179 4.32 11.44 -1.12
CA VAL A 179 5.01 12.64 -1.65
C VAL A 179 4.82 13.84 -0.74
N ASP A 180 3.79 13.82 0.11
CA ASP A 180 3.46 14.90 1.04
C ASP A 180 3.02 14.25 2.36
N GLU A 181 3.83 14.40 3.37
CA GLU A 181 3.62 13.85 4.71
C GLU A 181 2.90 14.83 5.65
N SER A 182 2.61 16.05 5.18
CA SER A 182 1.87 17.02 5.99
C SER A 182 0.48 16.50 6.38
N PRO A 183 -0.10 16.96 7.50
CA PRO A 183 -1.43 16.50 7.91
C PRO A 183 -2.49 16.63 6.81
N ASP A 184 -2.50 17.73 6.07
CA ASP A 184 -3.43 17.96 4.98
C ASP A 184 -3.13 17.11 3.74
N GLY A 185 -1.87 17.04 3.33
CA GLY A 185 -1.43 16.29 2.15
C GLY A 185 -1.59 14.79 2.32
N PHE A 186 -1.11 14.27 3.44
CA PHE A 186 -1.26 12.86 3.77
C PHE A 186 -2.72 12.50 4.07
N GLY A 187 -3.47 13.39 4.74
CA GLY A 187 -4.91 13.20 4.99
C GLY A 187 -5.71 13.00 3.70
N ARG A 188 -5.49 13.85 2.69
CA ARG A 188 -6.10 13.68 1.35
C ARG A 188 -5.69 12.36 0.70
N THR A 189 -4.43 11.99 0.82
CA THR A 189 -3.92 10.73 0.29
C THR A 189 -4.55 9.54 1.00
N ALA A 190 -4.60 9.55 2.33
CA ALA A 190 -5.18 8.48 3.15
C ALA A 190 -6.67 8.26 2.84
N ALA A 191 -7.43 9.35 2.72
CA ALA A 191 -8.84 9.29 2.32
C ALA A 191 -9.02 8.68 0.93
N ARG A 192 -8.29 9.18 -0.07
CA ARG A 192 -8.36 8.71 -1.47
C ARG A 192 -7.95 7.25 -1.60
N MET A 193 -6.92 6.82 -0.87
CA MET A 193 -6.39 5.44 -0.91
C MET A 193 -7.17 4.48 0.00
N GLY A 194 -8.06 4.99 0.85
CA GLY A 194 -8.86 4.18 1.76
C GLY A 194 -8.06 3.56 2.90
N TYR A 195 -7.03 4.25 3.43
CA TYR A 195 -6.21 3.75 4.53
C TYR A 195 -7.00 3.59 5.83
N HIS A 196 -8.06 4.38 6.04
CA HIS A 196 -9.01 4.19 7.12
C HIS A 196 -9.72 2.82 7.03
N ARG A 197 -10.17 2.39 5.83
CA ARG A 197 -10.76 1.06 5.62
C ARG A 197 -9.75 -0.06 5.87
N GLN A 198 -8.50 0.14 5.45
CA GLN A 198 -7.42 -0.80 5.74
C GLN A 198 -7.25 -0.96 7.25
N ALA A 199 -7.17 0.15 8.00
CA ALA A 199 -7.04 0.15 9.45
C ALA A 199 -8.19 -0.63 10.12
N ALA A 200 -9.43 -0.38 9.71
CA ALA A 200 -10.60 -1.09 10.22
C ALA A 200 -10.57 -2.59 9.91
N HIS A 201 -10.23 -2.96 8.66
CA HIS A 201 -10.18 -4.35 8.21
C HIS A 201 -9.06 -5.14 8.92
N TYR A 202 -7.87 -4.56 9.01
CA TYR A 202 -6.72 -5.19 9.66
C TYR A 202 -6.94 -5.35 11.17
N SER A 203 -7.45 -4.30 11.83
CA SER A 203 -7.76 -4.35 13.27
C SER A 203 -8.84 -5.37 13.60
N ALA A 204 -9.91 -5.44 12.80
CA ALA A 204 -10.97 -6.44 12.99
C ALA A 204 -10.43 -7.86 12.76
N GLY A 205 -9.64 -8.07 11.71
CA GLY A 205 -9.02 -9.36 11.39
C GLY A 205 -8.04 -9.82 12.45
N PHE A 206 -7.18 -8.93 12.90
CA PHE A 206 -6.21 -9.25 13.95
C PHE A 206 -6.89 -9.66 15.26
N ARG A 207 -7.91 -8.89 15.70
CA ARG A 207 -8.74 -9.26 16.87
C ARG A 207 -9.42 -10.61 16.69
N ALA A 208 -10.00 -10.85 15.52
CA ALA A 208 -10.72 -12.10 15.23
C ALA A 208 -9.79 -13.32 15.22
N ALA A 209 -8.57 -13.17 14.73
CA ALA A 209 -7.60 -14.25 14.58
C ALA A 209 -6.83 -14.56 15.87
N THR A 210 -6.63 -13.57 16.76
CA THR A 210 -5.76 -13.69 17.93
C THR A 210 -6.47 -13.57 19.27
N GLY A 211 -7.64 -12.93 19.31
CA GLY A 211 -8.31 -12.54 20.54
C GLY A 211 -7.70 -11.34 21.26
N LEU A 212 -6.58 -10.80 20.78
CA LEU A 212 -5.94 -9.63 21.37
C LEU A 212 -6.71 -8.35 21.02
N LYS A 213 -6.68 -7.38 21.93
CA LYS A 213 -7.22 -6.04 21.68
C LYS A 213 -6.27 -5.27 20.77
N VAL A 214 -6.78 -4.62 19.75
CA VAL A 214 -6.04 -3.65 18.94
C VAL A 214 -6.36 -2.26 19.49
N GLU A 215 -5.37 -1.66 20.15
CA GLU A 215 -5.51 -0.33 20.78
C GLU A 215 -5.41 0.79 19.75
N GLY A 216 -4.59 0.60 18.72
CA GLY A 216 -4.38 1.62 17.69
C GLY A 216 -3.96 1.02 16.35
N PHE A 217 -4.10 1.84 15.32
CA PHE A 217 -3.54 1.60 13.99
C PHE A 217 -2.74 2.83 13.57
N VAL A 218 -1.43 2.71 13.52
CA VAL A 218 -0.51 3.79 13.17
C VAL A 218 -0.18 3.71 11.68
N LEU A 219 -0.42 4.79 10.97
CA LEU A 219 0.08 5.01 9.62
C LEU A 219 1.41 5.77 9.73
N ALA A 220 2.51 5.07 9.49
CA ALA A 220 3.84 5.69 9.49
C ALA A 220 4.12 6.24 8.08
N ALA A 221 3.77 7.52 7.86
CA ALA A 221 3.98 8.22 6.61
C ALA A 221 5.45 8.61 6.47
N VAL A 222 6.10 8.23 5.37
CA VAL A 222 7.48 8.61 5.06
C VAL A 222 7.56 9.16 3.65
N THR A 223 8.22 10.32 3.48
CA THR A 223 8.36 10.93 2.16
C THR A 223 9.17 10.07 1.22
N SER A 224 8.73 10.02 -0.03
CA SER A 224 9.34 9.23 -1.12
C SER A 224 10.39 9.99 -1.93
N GLN A 225 10.69 11.24 -1.54
CA GLN A 225 11.66 12.14 -2.17
C GLN A 225 12.32 13.02 -1.11
N PRO A 226 13.59 13.40 -1.29
CA PRO A 226 14.25 14.36 -0.40
C PRO A 226 13.59 15.76 -0.43
N PRO A 227 13.54 16.46 0.71
CA PRO A 227 13.96 16.01 2.03
C PRO A 227 13.03 14.94 2.59
N VAL A 228 13.61 13.91 3.24
CA VAL A 228 12.84 12.77 3.76
C VAL A 228 12.50 12.98 5.23
N LEU A 229 11.21 12.89 5.53
CA LEU A 229 10.66 12.97 6.88
C LEU A 229 9.71 11.80 7.12
N ALA A 230 9.66 11.29 8.35
CA ALA A 230 8.69 10.30 8.80
C ALA A 230 7.75 10.91 9.84
N VAL A 231 6.45 10.71 9.69
CA VAL A 231 5.42 11.22 10.60
C VAL A 231 4.44 10.09 10.95
N PRO A 232 4.25 9.77 12.23
CA PRO A 232 3.24 8.81 12.67
C PRO A 232 1.87 9.48 12.74
N TYR A 233 0.87 8.85 12.13
CA TYR A 233 -0.52 9.28 12.18
C TYR A 233 -1.40 8.19 12.80
N ILE A 234 -2.37 8.62 13.59
CA ILE A 234 -3.46 7.77 14.07
C ILE A 234 -4.78 8.38 13.61
N LEU A 235 -5.74 7.53 13.30
CA LEU A 235 -7.07 8.00 12.91
C LEU A 235 -7.81 8.58 14.12
N THR A 236 -8.57 9.65 13.91
CA THR A 236 -9.52 10.15 14.93
C THR A 236 -10.61 9.10 15.18
N GLU A 237 -11.25 9.16 16.34
CA GLU A 237 -12.36 8.25 16.68
C GLU A 237 -13.50 8.32 15.65
N GLU A 238 -13.81 9.52 15.17
CA GLU A 238 -14.82 9.74 14.12
C GLU A 238 -14.47 8.97 12.83
N ILE A 239 -13.25 9.15 12.31
CA ILE A 239 -12.78 8.45 11.10
C ILE A 239 -12.70 6.94 11.32
N ALA A 240 -12.28 6.50 12.51
CA ALA A 240 -12.22 5.08 12.85
C ALA A 240 -13.62 4.44 12.92
N SER A 241 -14.61 5.16 13.45
CA SER A 241 -16.02 4.73 13.46
C SER A 241 -16.56 4.62 12.04
N GLN A 242 -16.43 5.67 11.24
CA GLN A 242 -16.83 5.67 9.83
C GLN A 242 -16.16 4.51 9.05
N ALA A 243 -14.89 4.25 9.28
CA ALA A 243 -14.16 3.17 8.62
C ALA A 243 -14.70 1.78 8.97
N ASN A 244 -15.15 1.57 10.21
CA ASN A 244 -15.79 0.32 10.61
C ASN A 244 -17.15 0.13 9.95
N ASP A 245 -17.93 1.19 9.81
CA ASP A 245 -19.24 1.16 9.12
C ASP A 245 -19.05 0.87 7.62
N GLU A 246 -18.15 1.60 6.96
CA GLU A 246 -17.80 1.35 5.54
C GLU A 246 -17.29 -0.09 5.32
N ARG A 247 -16.44 -0.60 6.23
CA ARG A 247 -15.97 -1.98 6.17
C ARG A 247 -17.13 -2.96 6.23
N ARG A 248 -18.09 -2.76 7.15
CA ARG A 248 -19.27 -3.60 7.31
C ARG A 248 -20.11 -3.60 6.04
N GLU A 249 -20.48 -2.43 5.55
CA GLU A 249 -21.28 -2.26 4.34
C GLU A 249 -20.64 -2.97 3.12
N LEU A 250 -19.32 -2.84 2.97
CA LEU A 250 -18.59 -3.48 1.87
C LEU A 250 -18.53 -5.01 2.00
N LEU A 251 -18.41 -5.56 3.20
CA LEU A 251 -18.46 -7.01 3.41
C LEU A 251 -19.85 -7.57 3.16
N GLU A 252 -20.91 -6.87 3.61
CA GLU A 252 -22.30 -7.23 3.32
C GLU A 252 -22.61 -7.17 1.82
N LEU A 253 -22.14 -6.11 1.15
CA LEU A 253 -22.25 -5.97 -0.30
C LEU A 253 -21.55 -7.13 -1.03
N TYR A 254 -20.35 -7.47 -0.61
CA TYR A 254 -19.59 -8.59 -1.19
C TYR A 254 -20.33 -9.93 -0.99
N ALA A 255 -20.77 -10.22 0.22
CA ALA A 255 -21.50 -11.44 0.53
C ALA A 255 -22.82 -11.55 -0.29
N ARG A 256 -23.53 -10.44 -0.46
CA ARG A 256 -24.72 -10.36 -1.30
C ARG A 256 -24.40 -10.60 -2.77
N CYS A 257 -23.37 -9.93 -3.30
CA CYS A 257 -22.94 -10.14 -4.69
C CYS A 257 -22.50 -11.59 -4.96
N GLN A 258 -21.81 -12.22 -4.01
CA GLN A 258 -21.42 -13.63 -4.11
C GLN A 258 -22.63 -14.58 -4.11
N ARG A 259 -23.57 -14.37 -3.20
CA ARG A 259 -24.77 -15.21 -3.09
C ARG A 259 -25.67 -15.13 -4.32
N ASP A 260 -25.85 -13.91 -4.83
CA ASP A 260 -26.78 -13.63 -5.92
C ASP A 260 -26.11 -13.72 -7.31
N ASP A 261 -24.78 -13.94 -7.36
CA ASP A 261 -23.89 -13.83 -8.53
C ASP A 261 -24.19 -12.58 -9.39
N PHE A 262 -24.48 -11.49 -8.73
CA PHE A 262 -24.82 -10.21 -9.36
C PHE A 262 -23.83 -9.12 -8.93
N TRP A 263 -23.10 -8.58 -9.92
CA TRP A 263 -21.98 -7.65 -9.73
C TRP A 263 -22.23 -6.33 -10.49
N PRO A 264 -23.08 -5.45 -9.97
CA PRO A 264 -23.48 -4.25 -10.70
C PRO A 264 -22.35 -3.22 -10.84
N PRO A 265 -22.39 -2.43 -11.96
CA PRO A 265 -21.59 -1.21 -12.10
C PRO A 265 -22.15 -0.09 -11.21
N TYR A 266 -21.74 1.18 -11.46
CA TYR A 266 -22.22 2.35 -10.72
C TYR A 266 -23.73 2.58 -10.79
N GLY A 267 -24.36 2.21 -11.89
CA GLY A 267 -25.79 2.40 -12.15
C GLY A 267 -26.11 2.11 -13.60
N THR A 268 -27.39 2.13 -13.94
CA THR A 268 -27.89 1.96 -15.30
C THR A 268 -28.45 3.30 -15.81
N GLY A 269 -28.21 3.59 -17.09
CA GLY A 269 -28.67 4.81 -17.73
C GLY A 269 -27.81 6.05 -17.45
N LEU A 270 -28.38 7.21 -17.68
CA LEU A 270 -27.71 8.50 -17.48
C LEU A 270 -27.49 8.76 -16.00
N GLN A 271 -26.25 9.12 -15.65
CA GLN A 271 -25.87 9.52 -14.31
C GLN A 271 -25.70 11.02 -14.23
N LEU A 272 -26.20 11.64 -13.17
CA LEU A 272 -25.93 13.06 -12.90
C LEU A 272 -24.50 13.23 -12.45
N LEU A 273 -23.76 14.10 -13.14
CA LEU A 273 -22.41 14.50 -12.74
C LEU A 273 -22.49 15.77 -11.90
N ASP A 274 -22.08 15.67 -10.64
CA ASP A 274 -21.90 16.84 -9.77
C ASP A 274 -20.42 17.07 -9.48
N PHE A 275 -20.04 18.34 -9.27
CA PHE A 275 -18.67 18.68 -8.93
C PHE A 275 -18.45 18.64 -7.40
N PRO A 276 -17.24 18.26 -6.96
CA PRO A 276 -16.85 18.41 -5.55
C PRO A 276 -17.03 19.87 -5.08
N ALA A 277 -17.29 20.06 -3.79
CA ALA A 277 -17.56 21.38 -3.22
C ALA A 277 -16.50 22.44 -3.56
N TYR A 278 -15.22 22.05 -3.55
CA TYR A 278 -14.10 22.94 -3.88
C TYR A 278 -14.07 23.36 -5.38
N ALA A 279 -14.76 22.66 -6.27
CA ALA A 279 -14.83 22.95 -7.70
C ALA A 279 -16.14 23.68 -8.07
N LYS A 280 -17.06 23.82 -7.12
CA LYS A 280 -18.29 24.62 -7.30
C LYS A 280 -17.95 26.09 -7.06
N ARG A 281 -18.36 26.98 -7.98
CA ARG A 281 -18.24 28.43 -7.73
C ARG A 281 -19.17 28.81 -6.59
N SER A 282 -18.67 29.53 -5.58
CA SER A 282 -19.54 30.25 -4.66
C SER A 282 -20.29 31.34 -5.45
N ASN A 283 -21.60 31.31 -5.43
CA ASN A 283 -22.41 32.32 -6.08
C ASN A 283 -22.51 33.66 -5.33
N GLU A 284 -21.63 33.90 -4.35
CA GLU A 284 -21.52 35.17 -3.65
C GLU A 284 -20.48 36.06 -4.36
N VAL A 285 -20.91 36.71 -5.45
CA VAL A 285 -20.27 37.93 -5.91
C VAL A 285 -20.96 39.07 -5.16
N GLU A 286 -20.44 39.49 -4.02
CA GLU A 286 -20.82 40.80 -3.46
C GLU A 286 -20.31 41.88 -4.43
N VAL A 287 -21.23 42.39 -5.24
CA VAL A 287 -20.96 43.60 -6.01
C VAL A 287 -21.22 44.78 -5.06
N SER A 288 -20.19 45.26 -4.38
CA SER A 288 -20.26 46.54 -3.70
C SER A 288 -20.17 47.66 -4.76
N PHE A 289 -21.30 48.31 -5.04
CA PHE A 289 -21.26 49.58 -5.71
C PHE A 289 -20.83 50.64 -4.68
N ALA A 290 -19.68 51.24 -4.92
CA ALA A 290 -19.31 52.45 -4.21
C ALA A 290 -20.11 53.61 -4.79
N ASP A 291 -20.84 54.31 -3.93
CA ASP A 291 -21.53 55.61 -4.25
C ASP A 291 -20.53 56.76 -4.46
#